data_7e39b7cb349c4805770fe934d2d96ea5
#
_entry.id   7e39b7cb349c4805770fe934d2d96ea5
#
_cell.length_a   1.000
_cell.length_b   1.000
_cell.length_c   1.000
_cell.angle_alpha   90.00
_cell.angle_beta   90.00
_cell.angle_gamma   90.00
#
_symmetry.space_group_name_H-M   'P 1'
#
loop_
_entity.id
_entity.type
_entity.pdbx_description
1 polymer ?
#
loop_
_entity_poly.entity_id
_entity_poly.type
_entity_poly.pdbx_seq_one_letter_code
_entity_poly.pdbx_strand_id
1 'polypeptide(L)'
;MKSFSFQPISNKDATILILGTMPGTKSLEINQYYGHNQNNFWKFMFTILQEDFSTDYETKKALLQKNNIALWDVLQYCDRVGSLDSAIKNEIANDFETFLSQHSNIKTILFNGQKAAAFFKKYVHLKKSYQLITLPSTSPANAGKTFQSKLDEWNIISSL
;
A
#
# COMPACT_ATOMS: atom_id res chain seq x y z
N MET A 1 -5.19 -19.59 -10.58
CA MET A 1 -6.30 -19.22 -9.68
C MET A 1 -6.36 -17.71 -9.53
N LYS A 2 -7.55 -17.14 -9.64
CA LYS A 2 -7.73 -15.70 -9.54
C LYS A 2 -7.73 -15.24 -8.09
N SER A 3 -6.93 -14.21 -7.78
CA SER A 3 -6.88 -13.58 -6.47
C SER A 3 -7.43 -12.16 -6.55
N PHE A 4 -8.19 -11.76 -5.53
CA PHE A 4 -8.79 -10.42 -5.45
C PHE A 4 -8.16 -9.62 -4.32
N SER A 5 -7.89 -8.36 -4.58
CA SER A 5 -7.42 -7.45 -3.53
C SER A 5 -8.56 -6.99 -2.63
N PHE A 6 -8.22 -6.20 -1.61
CA PHE A 6 -9.19 -5.75 -0.60
C PHE A 6 -9.82 -4.42 -0.96
N GLN A 7 -10.90 -4.09 -0.23
CA GLN A 7 -11.40 -2.73 -0.22
C GLN A 7 -10.38 -1.79 0.40
N PRO A 8 -10.34 -0.51 0.01
CA PRO A 8 -9.37 0.43 0.57
C PRO A 8 -9.65 0.73 2.04
N ILE A 9 -8.59 1.02 2.79
CA ILE A 9 -8.71 1.69 4.07
C ILE A 9 -8.64 3.19 3.76
N SER A 10 -9.65 3.95 4.12
CA SER A 10 -9.65 5.38 3.80
C SER A 10 -10.66 6.14 4.65
N ASN A 11 -10.56 7.46 4.57
CA ASN A 11 -11.62 8.38 4.97
C ASN A 11 -11.67 9.51 3.93
N LYS A 12 -12.73 10.31 3.96
CA LYS A 12 -12.93 11.37 2.97
C LYS A 12 -11.89 12.50 3.05
N ASP A 13 -11.20 12.61 4.16
CA ASP A 13 -10.20 13.66 4.40
C ASP A 13 -8.78 13.20 4.11
N ALA A 14 -8.59 11.99 3.58
CA ALA A 14 -7.27 11.46 3.26
C ALA A 14 -6.50 12.42 2.34
N THR A 15 -5.23 12.62 2.66
CA THR A 15 -4.32 13.49 1.91
C THR A 15 -3.21 12.69 1.21
N ILE A 16 -2.94 11.49 1.68
CA ILE A 16 -1.92 10.59 1.18
C ILE A 16 -2.58 9.27 0.84
N LEU A 17 -2.22 8.70 -0.32
CA LEU A 17 -2.62 7.34 -0.72
C LEU A 17 -1.37 6.47 -0.80
N ILE A 18 -1.34 5.38 -0.05
CA ILE A 18 -0.28 4.37 -0.16
C ILE A 18 -0.81 3.20 -0.97
N LEU A 19 -0.06 2.78 -1.97
CA LEU A 19 -0.44 1.69 -2.87
C LEU A 19 0.57 0.56 -2.84
N GLY A 20 0.09 -0.64 -2.48
CA GLY A 20 0.80 -1.87 -2.73
C GLY A 20 0.44 -2.44 -4.09
N THR A 21 0.97 -3.61 -4.42
CA THR A 21 0.68 -4.29 -5.67
C THR A 21 -0.57 -5.16 -5.56
N MET A 22 -0.51 -6.16 -4.65
CA MET A 22 -1.52 -7.19 -4.46
C MET A 22 -1.29 -7.84 -3.09
N PRO A 23 -2.34 -8.20 -2.33
CA PRO A 23 -2.13 -8.91 -1.06
C PRO A 23 -1.41 -10.24 -1.28
N GLY A 24 -0.48 -10.56 -0.39
CA GLY A 24 0.17 -11.88 -0.38
C GLY A 24 -0.75 -12.96 0.18
N THR A 25 -0.28 -14.21 0.15
CA THR A 25 -1.05 -15.37 0.59
C THR A 25 -1.56 -15.22 2.02
N LYS A 26 -0.68 -14.83 2.95
CA LYS A 26 -1.06 -14.67 4.36
C LYS A 26 -2.10 -13.57 4.55
N SER A 27 -1.95 -12.45 3.84
CA SER A 27 -2.93 -11.36 3.89
C SER A 27 -4.29 -11.81 3.41
N LEU A 28 -4.34 -12.58 2.32
CA LEU A 28 -5.60 -13.12 1.79
C LEU A 28 -6.24 -14.10 2.77
N GLU A 29 -5.46 -14.93 3.45
CA GLU A 29 -5.98 -15.89 4.44
C GLU A 29 -6.68 -15.20 5.60
N ILE A 30 -6.15 -14.08 6.08
CA ILE A 30 -6.66 -13.39 7.26
C ILE A 30 -7.43 -12.10 6.94
N ASN A 31 -7.56 -11.75 5.66
CA ASN A 31 -8.23 -10.53 5.17
C ASN A 31 -7.66 -9.25 5.80
N GLN A 32 -6.34 -9.14 5.85
CA GLN A 32 -5.67 -7.97 6.42
C GLN A 32 -4.51 -7.53 5.54
N TYR A 33 -4.43 -6.22 5.28
CA TYR A 33 -3.28 -5.65 4.60
C TYR A 33 -2.00 -5.97 5.36
N TYR A 34 -0.98 -6.43 4.63
CA TYR A 34 0.35 -6.70 5.19
C TYR A 34 0.29 -7.62 6.40
N GLY A 35 -0.46 -8.72 6.25
CA GLY A 35 -0.71 -9.67 7.34
C GLY A 35 0.45 -10.62 7.65
N HIS A 36 1.45 -10.73 6.76
CA HIS A 36 2.62 -11.55 7.02
C HIS A 36 3.45 -10.91 8.14
N ASN A 37 3.80 -11.70 9.17
CA ASN A 37 4.45 -11.16 10.36
C ASN A 37 5.85 -10.57 10.11
N GLN A 38 6.49 -10.94 9.01
CA GLN A 38 7.79 -10.39 8.60
C GLN A 38 7.67 -9.17 7.68
N ASN A 39 6.45 -8.78 7.29
CA ASN A 39 6.26 -7.55 6.53
C ASN A 39 6.31 -6.37 7.50
N ASN A 40 7.15 -5.39 7.22
CA ASN A 40 7.42 -4.29 8.13
C ASN A 40 6.49 -3.09 7.97
N PHE A 41 5.49 -3.17 7.10
CA PHE A 41 4.62 -2.01 6.83
C PHE A 41 4.03 -1.42 8.11
N TRP A 42 3.35 -2.23 8.92
CA TRP A 42 2.71 -1.73 10.13
C TRP A 42 3.72 -1.24 11.16
N LYS A 43 4.87 -1.91 11.29
CA LYS A 43 5.94 -1.43 12.18
C LYS A 43 6.43 -0.04 11.78
N PHE A 44 6.61 0.19 10.48
CA PHE A 44 6.99 1.50 9.98
C PHE A 44 5.93 2.54 10.29
N MET A 45 4.65 2.22 10.02
CA MET A 45 3.58 3.18 10.22
C MET A 45 3.44 3.60 11.69
N PHE A 46 3.45 2.65 12.61
CA PHE A 46 3.38 2.97 14.03
C PHE A 46 4.59 3.81 14.48
N THR A 47 5.78 3.47 14.01
CA THR A 47 6.99 4.22 14.35
C THR A 47 6.94 5.66 13.82
N ILE A 48 6.60 5.82 12.54
CA ILE A 48 6.56 7.13 11.87
C ILE A 48 5.48 8.01 12.47
N LEU A 49 4.32 7.44 12.77
CA LEU A 49 3.19 8.17 13.32
C LEU A 49 3.22 8.27 14.85
N GLN A 50 4.30 7.78 15.47
CA GLN A 50 4.62 7.95 16.89
C GLN A 50 3.55 7.39 17.83
N GLU A 51 3.13 6.14 17.56
CA GLU A 51 2.23 5.39 18.42
C GLU A 51 2.79 4.01 18.74
N ASP A 52 2.39 3.47 19.88
CA ASP A 52 2.80 2.15 20.31
C ASP A 52 2.26 1.07 19.37
N PHE A 53 3.12 0.13 18.98
CA PHE A 53 2.74 -0.94 18.08
C PHE A 53 1.61 -1.79 18.66
N SER A 54 0.63 -2.10 17.81
CA SER A 54 -0.48 -2.99 18.15
C SER A 54 -0.64 -4.05 17.07
N THR A 55 -0.98 -5.27 17.48
CA THR A 55 -1.34 -6.35 16.55
C THR A 55 -2.84 -6.35 16.21
N ASP A 56 -3.63 -5.53 16.90
CA ASP A 56 -5.07 -5.41 16.64
C ASP A 56 -5.32 -4.71 15.30
N TYR A 57 -6.01 -5.38 14.39
CA TYR A 57 -6.21 -4.85 13.05
C TYR A 57 -7.09 -3.59 13.02
N GLU A 58 -8.10 -3.51 13.89
CA GLU A 58 -8.93 -2.31 13.97
C GLU A 58 -8.11 -1.10 14.43
N THR A 59 -7.17 -1.31 15.36
CA THR A 59 -6.22 -0.29 15.78
C THR A 59 -5.30 0.14 14.63
N LYS A 60 -4.82 -0.82 13.83
CA LYS A 60 -4.00 -0.54 12.65
C LYS A 60 -4.76 0.34 11.65
N LYS A 61 -6.00 -0.03 11.34
CA LYS A 61 -6.82 0.77 10.41
C LYS A 61 -7.08 2.17 10.94
N ALA A 62 -7.41 2.28 12.22
CA ALA A 62 -7.66 3.57 12.87
C ALA A 62 -6.42 4.46 12.83
N LEU A 63 -5.21 3.88 12.97
CA LEU A 63 -3.96 4.64 12.88
C LEU A 63 -3.86 5.39 11.55
N LEU A 64 -4.14 4.72 10.45
CA LEU A 64 -4.09 5.35 9.12
C LEU A 64 -5.20 6.38 8.97
N GLN A 65 -6.41 6.02 9.36
CA GLN A 65 -7.58 6.89 9.16
C GLN A 65 -7.45 8.22 9.93
N LYS A 66 -7.02 8.17 11.19
CA LYS A 66 -6.86 9.41 11.97
C LYS A 66 -5.69 10.28 11.52
N ASN A 67 -4.76 9.72 10.75
CA ASN A 67 -3.67 10.48 10.17
C ASN A 67 -3.92 10.85 8.69
N ASN A 68 -5.15 10.65 8.21
CA ASN A 68 -5.58 10.98 6.87
C ASN A 68 -4.76 10.29 5.77
N ILE A 69 -4.41 9.03 6.03
CA ILE A 69 -3.68 8.16 5.10
C ILE A 69 -4.63 7.08 4.59
N ALA A 70 -4.80 7.01 3.27
CA ALA A 70 -5.52 5.93 2.62
C ALA A 70 -4.55 4.83 2.19
N LEU A 71 -5.03 3.58 2.21
CA LEU A 71 -4.25 2.41 1.82
C LEU A 71 -5.06 1.55 0.86
N TRP A 72 -4.46 1.16 -0.24
CA TRP A 72 -5.07 0.29 -1.24
C TRP A 72 -3.99 -0.47 -1.99
N ASP A 73 -4.40 -1.29 -2.98
CA ASP A 73 -3.48 -1.92 -3.92
C ASP A 73 -3.76 -1.42 -5.33
N VAL A 74 -2.75 -1.44 -6.19
CA VAL A 74 -2.92 -1.04 -7.59
C VAL A 74 -3.84 -2.01 -8.31
N LEU A 75 -3.68 -3.31 -8.06
CA LEU A 75 -4.44 -4.33 -8.76
C LEU A 75 -5.73 -4.69 -8.02
N GLN A 76 -6.81 -4.84 -8.81
CA GLN A 76 -8.08 -5.33 -8.31
C GLN A 76 -8.07 -6.84 -8.20
N TYR A 77 -7.56 -7.52 -9.22
CA TYR A 77 -7.40 -8.98 -9.22
C TYR A 77 -6.34 -9.42 -10.22
N CYS A 78 -5.86 -10.62 -10.05
CA CYS A 78 -4.88 -11.25 -10.93
C CYS A 78 -4.87 -12.75 -10.76
N ASP A 79 -4.12 -13.45 -11.63
CA ASP A 79 -3.77 -14.85 -11.44
C ASP A 79 -2.35 -14.89 -10.85
N ARG A 80 -2.19 -15.64 -9.77
CA ARG A 80 -0.88 -15.79 -9.13
C ARG A 80 -0.83 -17.05 -8.28
N VAL A 81 0.30 -17.78 -8.37
CA VAL A 81 0.64 -18.87 -7.46
C VAL A 81 1.64 -18.32 -6.45
N GLY A 82 1.35 -18.44 -5.16
CA GLY A 82 2.18 -17.89 -4.10
C GLY A 82 2.01 -16.39 -3.90
N SER A 83 3.03 -15.70 -3.41
CA SER A 83 2.97 -14.30 -3.00
C SER A 83 3.92 -13.37 -3.76
N LEU A 84 4.76 -13.90 -4.64
CA LEU A 84 5.75 -13.06 -5.36
C LEU A 84 5.08 -12.23 -6.44
N ASP A 85 5.41 -10.95 -6.50
CA ASP A 85 4.89 -10.03 -7.52
C ASP A 85 5.32 -10.46 -8.92
N SER A 86 6.47 -11.11 -9.06
CA SER A 86 6.95 -11.63 -10.35
C SER A 86 6.08 -12.75 -10.93
N ALA A 87 5.26 -13.39 -10.09
CA ALA A 87 4.36 -14.47 -10.50
C ALA A 87 2.98 -13.95 -10.93
N ILE A 88 2.73 -12.66 -10.86
CA ILE A 88 1.43 -12.06 -11.23
C ILE A 88 1.21 -12.15 -12.73
N LYS A 89 0.02 -12.62 -13.13
CA LYS A 89 -0.40 -12.73 -14.52
C LYS A 89 -1.87 -12.31 -14.65
N ASN A 90 -2.24 -11.87 -15.85
CA ASN A 90 -3.63 -11.51 -16.19
C ASN A 90 -4.22 -10.51 -15.21
N GLU A 91 -3.42 -9.51 -14.88
CA GLU A 91 -3.75 -8.50 -13.88
C GLU A 91 -4.73 -7.45 -14.43
N ILE A 92 -5.63 -7.00 -13.54
CA ILE A 92 -6.56 -5.89 -13.78
C ILE A 92 -6.38 -4.87 -12.66
N ALA A 93 -6.21 -3.61 -13.02
CA ALA A 93 -6.05 -2.53 -12.07
C ALA A 93 -7.37 -2.09 -11.44
N ASN A 94 -7.31 -1.55 -10.23
CA ASN A 94 -8.44 -0.88 -9.58
C ASN A 94 -8.84 0.40 -10.33
N ASP A 95 -10.06 0.84 -10.09
CA ASP A 95 -10.61 2.08 -10.68
C ASP A 95 -10.16 3.29 -9.85
N PHE A 96 -9.00 3.84 -10.19
CA PHE A 96 -8.44 4.98 -9.49
C PHE A 96 -9.14 6.29 -9.84
N GLU A 97 -9.69 6.40 -11.03
CA GLU A 97 -10.42 7.61 -11.41
C GLU A 97 -11.58 7.85 -10.47
N THR A 98 -12.40 6.83 -10.22
CA THR A 98 -13.52 6.93 -9.30
C THR A 98 -13.04 7.14 -7.86
N PHE A 99 -12.07 6.35 -7.40
CA PHE A 99 -11.55 6.46 -6.02
C PHE A 99 -11.04 7.88 -5.74
N LEU A 100 -10.19 8.40 -6.61
CA LEU A 100 -9.57 9.71 -6.41
C LEU A 100 -10.58 10.85 -6.57
N SER A 101 -11.64 10.67 -7.36
CA SER A 101 -12.70 11.66 -7.44
C SER A 101 -13.49 11.78 -6.13
N GLN A 102 -13.57 10.69 -5.37
CA GLN A 102 -14.23 10.63 -4.07
C GLN A 102 -13.30 11.03 -2.90
N HIS A 103 -12.01 11.23 -3.17
CA HIS A 103 -10.97 11.56 -2.19
C HIS A 103 -10.16 12.75 -2.70
N SER A 104 -10.85 13.89 -2.86
CA SER A 104 -10.29 15.06 -3.54
C SER A 104 -9.12 15.73 -2.80
N ASN A 105 -8.92 15.40 -1.53
CA ASN A 105 -7.80 15.96 -0.75
C ASN A 105 -6.49 15.20 -0.95
N ILE A 106 -6.51 14.04 -1.60
CA ILE A 106 -5.28 13.31 -1.89
C ILE A 106 -4.46 14.09 -2.91
N LYS A 107 -3.21 14.35 -2.55
CA LYS A 107 -2.24 15.06 -3.42
C LYS A 107 -0.99 14.24 -3.67
N THR A 108 -0.70 13.28 -2.79
CA THR A 108 0.51 12.47 -2.83
C THR A 108 0.12 11.00 -2.88
N ILE A 109 0.75 10.27 -3.80
CA ILE A 109 0.60 8.81 -3.92
C ILE A 109 1.97 8.19 -3.69
N LEU A 110 2.04 7.30 -2.70
CA LEU A 110 3.26 6.58 -2.33
C LEU A 110 3.12 5.12 -2.79
N PHE A 111 4.13 4.62 -3.48
CA PHE A 111 4.14 3.22 -3.91
C PHE A 111 5.01 2.39 -2.98
N ASN A 112 4.43 1.32 -2.46
CA ASN A 112 5.16 0.33 -1.67
C ASN A 112 5.85 -0.64 -2.63
N GLY A 113 7.03 -0.25 -3.10
CA GLY A 113 7.84 -1.02 -4.02
C GLY A 113 7.70 -0.62 -5.48
N GLN A 114 8.67 -1.03 -6.28
CA GLN A 114 8.77 -0.65 -7.69
C GLN A 114 7.68 -1.30 -8.55
N LYS A 115 7.24 -2.51 -8.19
CA LYS A 115 6.22 -3.21 -8.98
C LYS A 115 4.88 -2.50 -8.92
N ALA A 116 4.50 -1.98 -7.75
CA ALA A 116 3.30 -1.17 -7.60
C ALA A 116 3.37 0.07 -8.50
N ALA A 117 4.49 0.78 -8.49
CA ALA A 117 4.70 1.95 -9.34
C ALA A 117 4.62 1.58 -10.82
N ALA A 118 5.21 0.47 -11.23
CA ALA A 118 5.22 0.02 -12.62
C ALA A 118 3.82 -0.32 -13.12
N PHE A 119 3.02 -1.05 -12.34
CA PHE A 119 1.65 -1.36 -12.71
C PHE A 119 0.78 -0.11 -12.76
N PHE A 120 0.96 0.80 -11.80
CA PHE A 120 0.22 2.07 -11.83
C PHE A 120 0.52 2.85 -13.10
N LYS A 121 1.79 3.00 -13.45
CA LYS A 121 2.19 3.70 -14.67
C LYS A 121 1.61 3.04 -15.93
N LYS A 122 1.55 1.70 -15.94
CA LYS A 122 1.08 0.94 -17.09
C LYS A 122 -0.43 1.06 -17.30
N TYR A 123 -1.22 1.01 -16.22
CA TYR A 123 -2.67 0.84 -16.32
C TYR A 123 -3.48 2.05 -15.91
N VAL A 124 -2.90 3.00 -15.16
CA VAL A 124 -3.67 4.12 -14.61
C VAL A 124 -3.28 5.41 -15.30
N HIS A 125 -4.27 6.07 -15.89
CA HIS A 125 -4.07 7.32 -16.62
C HIS A 125 -5.01 8.37 -16.03
N LEU A 126 -4.44 9.33 -15.28
CA LEU A 126 -5.18 10.34 -14.56
C LEU A 126 -5.05 11.70 -15.25
N LYS A 127 -6.14 12.46 -15.25
CA LYS A 127 -6.14 13.82 -15.79
C LYS A 127 -5.48 14.81 -14.84
N LYS A 128 -5.67 14.63 -13.53
CA LYS A 128 -5.10 15.47 -12.49
C LYS A 128 -3.69 15.01 -12.16
N SER A 129 -2.80 15.95 -11.84
CA SER A 129 -1.43 15.64 -11.43
C SER A 129 -1.36 15.36 -9.94
N TYR A 130 -0.52 14.37 -9.57
CA TYR A 130 -0.25 13.97 -8.20
C TYR A 130 1.26 13.93 -7.98
N GLN A 131 1.69 14.14 -6.74
CA GLN A 131 3.07 13.85 -6.36
C GLN A 131 3.20 12.33 -6.23
N LEU A 132 4.10 11.72 -7.00
CA LEU A 132 4.31 10.26 -7.01
C LEU A 132 5.67 9.95 -6.42
N ILE A 133 5.70 9.12 -5.39
CA ILE A 133 6.94 8.74 -4.71
C ILE A 133 6.98 7.21 -4.57
N THR A 134 8.05 6.59 -5.04
CA THR A 134 8.28 5.16 -4.87
C THR A 134 9.16 4.91 -3.67
N LEU A 135 8.67 4.09 -2.73
CA LEU A 135 9.40 3.72 -1.52
C LEU A 135 9.85 2.26 -1.60
N PRO A 136 10.88 1.86 -0.85
CA PRO A 136 11.30 0.46 -0.86
C PRO A 136 10.20 -0.44 -0.34
N SER A 137 10.03 -1.61 -0.97
CA SER A 137 9.02 -2.58 -0.56
C SER A 137 9.22 -3.01 0.91
N THR A 138 8.13 -3.06 1.66
CA THR A 138 8.14 -3.56 3.04
C THR A 138 8.12 -5.07 3.12
N SER A 139 8.02 -5.77 1.99
CA SER A 139 8.00 -7.22 1.92
C SER A 139 9.33 -7.82 2.38
N PRO A 140 9.31 -8.97 3.11
CA PRO A 140 10.54 -9.68 3.46
C PRO A 140 11.30 -10.18 2.23
N ALA A 141 10.64 -10.33 1.07
CA ALA A 141 11.29 -10.71 -0.17
C ALA A 141 12.27 -9.63 -0.68
N ASN A 142 12.13 -8.38 -0.26
CA ASN A 142 13.04 -7.30 -0.61
C ASN A 142 14.17 -7.20 0.43
N ALA A 143 15.16 -8.07 0.32
CA ALA A 143 16.26 -8.17 1.29
C ALA A 143 17.47 -7.28 0.96
N GLY A 144 17.41 -6.48 -0.12
CA GLY A 144 18.53 -5.66 -0.56
C GLY A 144 18.81 -4.44 0.32
N LYS A 145 17.90 -4.06 1.21
CA LYS A 145 18.05 -2.93 2.14
C LYS A 145 17.76 -3.38 3.56
N THR A 146 18.44 -2.74 4.53
CA THR A 146 18.21 -3.02 5.95
C THR A 146 16.88 -2.43 6.41
N PHE A 147 16.40 -2.90 7.55
CA PHE A 147 15.21 -2.35 8.20
C PHE A 147 15.33 -0.83 8.40
N GLN A 148 16.47 -0.39 8.97
CA GLN A 148 16.66 1.04 9.25
C GLN A 148 16.73 1.87 7.98
N SER A 149 17.40 1.37 6.94
CA SER A 149 17.49 2.06 5.64
C SER A 149 16.12 2.27 5.02
N LYS A 150 15.27 1.23 5.06
CA LYS A 150 13.89 1.34 4.56
C LYS A 150 13.07 2.31 5.41
N LEU A 151 13.18 2.21 6.73
CA LEU A 151 12.45 3.09 7.65
C LEU A 151 12.80 4.55 7.39
N ASP A 152 14.09 4.85 7.16
CA ASP A 152 14.55 6.20 6.88
C ASP A 152 13.89 6.77 5.62
N GLU A 153 13.74 5.95 4.57
CA GLU A 153 13.06 6.38 3.35
C GLU A 153 11.55 6.54 3.57
N TRP A 154 10.92 5.62 4.29
CA TRP A 154 9.49 5.70 4.60
C TRP A 154 9.15 6.88 5.49
N ASN A 155 10.11 7.38 6.25
CA ASN A 155 9.89 8.50 7.16
C ASN A 155 9.55 9.81 6.44
N ILE A 156 9.63 9.85 5.11
CA ILE A 156 9.15 11.00 4.33
C ILE A 156 7.69 11.31 4.65
N ILE A 157 6.90 10.31 5.05
CA ILE A 157 5.49 10.49 5.40
C ILE A 157 5.33 11.54 6.50
N SER A 158 6.28 11.63 7.43
CA SER A 158 6.20 12.59 8.54
C SER A 158 6.30 14.05 8.07
N SER A 159 6.75 14.29 6.85
CA SER A 159 6.90 15.64 6.29
C SER A 159 5.89 15.97 5.19
N LEU A 160 4.97 15.06 4.90
CA LEU A 160 3.95 15.28 3.87
C LEU A 160 2.68 15.93 4.42
#